data_ab146e861bba3feded29040720c584ca
#
_entry.id   ab146e861bba3feded29040720c584ca
#
_cell.length_a   1.000
_cell.length_b   1.000
_cell.length_c   1.000
_cell.angle_alpha   90.00
_cell.angle_beta   90.00
_cell.angle_gamma   90.00
#
_symmetry.space_group_name_H-M   'P 1'
#
loop_
_entity.id
_entity.type
_entity.pdbx_description
1 polymer ?
#
loop_
_entity_poly.entity_id
_entity_poly.type
_entity_poly.pdbx_seq_one_letter_code
_entity_poly.pdbx_strand_id
1 'polypeptide(L)'
;RQLEWLKSDLALVKDKEEKMIVFCAHIQFRHNADKDNPDKTKNMAAAMDCLTDLHEAHVMIGHTHYAQNFIHHDYITKGGTPVYEHIHGAACGAWWSCNLNLAGSPNGYSVYEVSGKTMKNWLAKGTGESPDLQMRVYDGNQIYGGAEGHPSGEYEYSWTEGGIGPKGAQAPGFSGLKGCFVASIWNSDEDNWKVELFQDGKKVGDFKQVPYEIGDVCAISFFYNDLGRKTATWSRSTPQYYWYIEAPGGDPTKVQNWEVRATQTIPGGGVVNEYKCSTLQTDYSGFRNVE
;
A
#
# COMPACT_ATOMS: atom_id res chain seq x y z
N ARG A 1 2.17 0.02 -31.66
CA ARG A 1 3.59 -0.29 -31.80
C ARG A 1 4.14 -1.07 -30.61
N GLN A 2 4.01 -0.58 -29.38
CA GLN A 2 4.51 -1.29 -28.17
C GLN A 2 3.76 -2.63 -27.96
N LEU A 3 2.44 -2.64 -28.10
CA LEU A 3 1.66 -3.88 -27.99
C LEU A 3 2.03 -4.90 -29.07
N GLU A 4 2.25 -4.46 -30.30
CA GLU A 4 2.69 -5.37 -31.38
C GLU A 4 4.08 -5.94 -31.11
N TRP A 5 4.97 -5.13 -30.54
CA TRP A 5 6.27 -5.60 -30.09
C TRP A 5 6.11 -6.68 -28.99
N LEU A 6 5.30 -6.40 -27.95
CA LEU A 6 5.03 -7.35 -26.86
C LEU A 6 4.49 -8.70 -27.40
N LYS A 7 3.52 -8.66 -28.30
CA LYS A 7 2.98 -9.86 -28.93
C LYS A 7 4.03 -10.65 -29.71
N SER A 8 4.87 -9.93 -30.47
CA SER A 8 5.93 -10.56 -31.24
C SER A 8 7.00 -11.15 -30.35
N ASP A 9 7.38 -10.49 -29.28
CA ASP A 9 8.38 -10.97 -28.32
C ASP A 9 7.86 -12.22 -27.59
N LEU A 10 6.64 -12.17 -27.06
CA LEU A 10 6.01 -13.32 -26.41
C LEU A 10 5.75 -14.50 -27.37
N ALA A 11 5.62 -14.27 -28.67
CA ALA A 11 5.50 -15.35 -29.65
C ALA A 11 6.77 -16.17 -29.76
N LEU A 12 7.92 -15.63 -29.39
CA LEU A 12 9.20 -16.36 -29.37
C LEU A 12 9.35 -17.27 -28.14
N VAL A 13 8.55 -17.06 -27.11
CA VAL A 13 8.60 -17.84 -25.87
C VAL A 13 7.93 -19.20 -26.12
N LYS A 14 8.69 -20.26 -25.93
CA LYS A 14 8.19 -21.65 -25.95
C LYS A 14 7.77 -22.06 -24.54
N ASP A 15 6.85 -23.02 -24.48
CA ASP A 15 6.39 -23.63 -23.22
C ASP A 15 5.95 -22.55 -22.19
N LYS A 16 5.08 -21.63 -22.62
CA LYS A 16 4.62 -20.49 -21.85
C LYS A 16 3.97 -20.89 -20.53
N GLU A 17 3.22 -21.99 -20.52
CA GLU A 17 2.61 -22.55 -19.32
C GLU A 17 3.61 -23.07 -18.28
N GLU A 18 4.86 -23.19 -18.66
CA GLU A 18 5.97 -23.55 -17.77
C GLU A 18 6.81 -22.34 -17.35
N LYS A 19 6.36 -21.13 -17.63
CA LYS A 19 7.12 -19.91 -17.38
C LYS A 19 6.31 -18.85 -16.62
N MET A 20 6.98 -18.17 -15.74
CA MET A 20 6.52 -16.90 -15.15
C MET A 20 7.04 -15.74 -16.00
N ILE A 21 6.25 -14.70 -16.12
CA ILE A 21 6.70 -13.44 -16.70
C ILE A 21 6.74 -12.34 -15.65
N VAL A 22 7.79 -11.53 -15.69
CA VAL A 22 7.87 -10.23 -15.03
C VAL A 22 7.86 -9.16 -16.12
N PHE A 23 6.75 -8.47 -16.23
CA PHE A 23 6.55 -7.41 -17.21
C PHE A 23 6.81 -6.06 -16.56
N CYS A 24 7.85 -5.35 -17.01
CA CYS A 24 8.22 -4.05 -16.48
C CYS A 24 7.67 -2.92 -17.36
N ALA A 25 6.94 -2.01 -16.74
CA ALA A 25 6.48 -0.77 -17.39
C ALA A 25 6.59 0.40 -16.43
N HIS A 26 6.36 1.63 -16.89
CA HIS A 26 6.49 2.81 -16.03
C HIS A 26 5.14 3.21 -15.42
N ILE A 27 4.09 3.30 -16.23
CA ILE A 27 2.76 3.78 -15.81
C ILE A 27 1.88 2.59 -15.43
N GLN A 28 1.15 2.73 -14.33
CA GLN A 28 0.28 1.70 -13.80
C GLN A 28 -0.84 1.29 -14.76
N PHE A 29 -1.24 0.03 -14.67
CA PHE A 29 -2.31 -0.57 -15.44
C PHE A 29 -3.67 -0.46 -14.73
N ARG A 30 -3.68 -0.34 -13.43
CA ARG A 30 -4.87 -0.42 -12.57
C ARG A 30 -5.99 0.60 -12.88
N HIS A 31 -5.68 1.78 -13.41
CA HIS A 31 -6.66 2.85 -13.64
C HIS A 31 -7.29 2.81 -15.03
N ASN A 32 -7.82 1.66 -15.42
CA ASN A 32 -8.50 1.57 -16.71
C ASN A 32 -9.92 2.14 -16.73
N ALA A 33 -10.51 2.40 -15.56
CA ALA A 33 -11.88 2.88 -15.45
C ALA A 33 -12.05 4.37 -15.82
N ASP A 34 -11.03 5.18 -15.62
CA ASP A 34 -11.07 6.60 -15.94
C ASP A 34 -10.56 6.84 -17.36
N LYS A 35 -11.49 7.03 -18.30
CA LYS A 35 -11.18 7.22 -19.73
C LYS A 35 -10.42 8.51 -20.02
N ASP A 36 -10.48 9.47 -19.13
CA ASP A 36 -9.94 10.82 -19.31
C ASP A 36 -8.62 11.03 -18.55
N ASN A 37 -8.16 10.05 -17.79
CA ASN A 37 -6.90 10.14 -17.07
C ASN A 37 -5.70 10.10 -18.05
N PRO A 38 -4.87 11.18 -18.11
CA PRO A 38 -3.70 11.23 -18.99
C PRO A 38 -2.63 10.16 -18.65
N ASP A 39 -2.60 9.68 -17.39
CA ASP A 39 -1.66 8.66 -16.92
C ASP A 39 -2.14 7.24 -17.20
N LYS A 40 -3.23 7.10 -17.94
CA LYS A 40 -3.78 5.82 -18.31
C LYS A 40 -2.92 5.08 -19.31
N THR A 41 -2.60 3.83 -19.01
CA THR A 41 -1.98 2.92 -19.98
C THR A 41 -2.99 2.52 -21.06
N LYS A 42 -2.75 3.01 -22.27
CA LYS A 42 -3.57 2.63 -23.43
C LYS A 42 -3.35 1.16 -23.78
N ASN A 43 -4.44 0.49 -24.21
CA ASN A 43 -4.40 -0.95 -24.56
C ASN A 43 -4.04 -1.89 -23.39
N MET A 44 -4.32 -1.48 -22.15
CA MET A 44 -4.03 -2.30 -20.97
C MET A 44 -4.65 -3.69 -21.09
N ALA A 45 -5.94 -3.81 -21.41
CA ALA A 45 -6.61 -5.09 -21.55
C ALA A 45 -5.87 -6.02 -22.54
N ALA A 46 -5.50 -5.51 -23.71
CA ALA A 46 -4.78 -6.31 -24.72
C ALA A 46 -3.36 -6.68 -24.29
N ALA A 47 -2.72 -5.90 -23.44
CA ALA A 47 -1.43 -6.27 -22.85
C ALA A 47 -1.61 -7.34 -21.77
N MET A 48 -2.60 -7.20 -20.90
CA MET A 48 -2.93 -8.19 -19.87
C MET A 48 -3.32 -9.54 -20.48
N ASP A 49 -4.13 -9.54 -21.55
CA ASP A 49 -4.48 -10.77 -22.30
C ASP A 49 -3.23 -11.53 -22.79
N CYS A 50 -2.19 -10.81 -23.21
CA CYS A 50 -0.94 -11.45 -23.61
C CYS A 50 -0.20 -12.14 -22.45
N LEU A 51 -0.36 -11.63 -21.21
CA LEU A 51 0.30 -12.16 -20.03
C LEU A 51 -0.41 -13.42 -19.48
N THR A 52 -1.70 -13.57 -19.75
CA THR A 52 -2.48 -14.72 -19.26
C THR A 52 -2.06 -16.06 -19.88
N ASP A 53 -1.35 -16.06 -21.00
CA ASP A 53 -0.79 -17.28 -21.61
C ASP A 53 0.34 -17.94 -20.80
N LEU A 54 0.90 -17.24 -19.82
CA LEU A 54 2.00 -17.74 -18.99
C LEU A 54 1.44 -18.50 -17.76
N HIS A 55 2.32 -19.23 -17.08
CA HIS A 55 1.97 -19.91 -15.84
C HIS A 55 1.61 -18.91 -14.74
N GLU A 56 2.40 -17.84 -14.59
CA GLU A 56 2.21 -16.78 -13.60
C GLU A 56 2.71 -15.47 -14.22
N ALA A 57 2.08 -14.35 -13.85
CA ALA A 57 2.42 -13.06 -14.42
C ALA A 57 2.42 -11.96 -13.36
N HIS A 58 3.50 -11.20 -13.33
CA HIS A 58 3.71 -10.04 -12.48
C HIS A 58 4.06 -8.82 -13.32
N VAL A 59 3.40 -7.69 -13.03
CA VAL A 59 3.66 -6.41 -13.67
C VAL A 59 4.34 -5.50 -12.66
N MET A 60 5.56 -5.05 -12.98
CA MET A 60 6.35 -4.17 -12.13
C MET A 60 6.26 -2.74 -12.64
N ILE A 61 5.76 -1.84 -11.80
CA ILE A 61 5.39 -0.46 -12.17
C ILE A 61 6.05 0.54 -11.21
N GLY A 62 6.27 1.74 -11.68
CA GLY A 62 6.71 2.89 -10.89
C GLY A 62 5.74 4.05 -10.98
N HIS A 63 6.23 5.25 -11.30
CA HIS A 63 5.51 6.49 -11.62
C HIS A 63 4.80 7.18 -10.44
N THR A 64 4.05 6.46 -9.64
CA THR A 64 3.15 7.05 -8.63
C THR A 64 3.85 7.57 -7.39
N HIS A 65 5.11 7.19 -7.16
CA HIS A 65 5.90 7.52 -5.98
C HIS A 65 5.28 7.03 -4.65
N TYR A 66 4.49 6.00 -4.71
CA TYR A 66 4.04 5.22 -3.56
C TYR A 66 4.01 3.74 -3.93
N ALA A 67 4.16 2.86 -2.96
CA ALA A 67 4.05 1.44 -3.20
C ALA A 67 2.57 1.00 -3.12
N GLN A 68 2.19 0.02 -3.92
CA GLN A 68 0.87 -0.60 -3.87
C GLN A 68 0.90 -1.92 -4.64
N ASN A 69 0.20 -2.92 -4.14
CA ASN A 69 -0.09 -4.13 -4.90
C ASN A 69 -1.53 -4.07 -5.41
N PHE A 70 -1.73 -4.55 -6.62
CA PHE A 70 -3.03 -4.61 -7.27
C PHE A 70 -3.24 -5.98 -7.90
N ILE A 71 -4.41 -6.56 -7.71
CA ILE A 71 -4.75 -7.89 -8.20
C ILE A 71 -5.76 -7.75 -9.31
N HIS A 72 -5.40 -8.19 -10.50
CA HIS A 72 -6.27 -8.12 -11.68
C HIS A 72 -7.07 -9.41 -11.81
N HIS A 73 -8.16 -9.54 -11.05
CA HIS A 73 -9.00 -10.73 -10.98
C HIS A 73 -9.63 -11.16 -12.31
N ASP A 74 -9.78 -10.23 -13.25
CA ASP A 74 -10.33 -10.51 -14.58
C ASP A 74 -9.31 -11.18 -15.53
N TYR A 75 -8.04 -11.23 -15.14
CA TYR A 75 -6.95 -11.76 -15.96
C TYR A 75 -6.28 -12.95 -15.29
N ILE A 76 -6.77 -14.15 -15.57
CA ILE A 76 -6.27 -15.39 -14.96
C ILE A 76 -5.26 -16.07 -15.89
N THR A 77 -4.09 -16.36 -15.35
CA THR A 77 -3.00 -17.04 -16.04
C THR A 77 -3.29 -18.53 -16.27
N LYS A 78 -2.48 -19.19 -17.08
CA LYS A 78 -2.56 -20.66 -17.27
C LYS A 78 -2.28 -21.45 -15.99
N GLY A 79 -1.55 -20.89 -15.05
CA GLY A 79 -1.36 -21.48 -13.71
C GLY A 79 -2.52 -21.30 -12.76
N GLY A 80 -3.57 -20.58 -13.17
CA GLY A 80 -4.76 -20.35 -12.35
C GLY A 80 -4.65 -19.21 -11.35
N THR A 81 -3.61 -18.36 -11.47
CA THR A 81 -3.43 -17.17 -10.62
C THR A 81 -3.83 -15.92 -11.38
N PRO A 82 -4.36 -14.88 -10.69
CA PRO A 82 -4.58 -13.58 -11.32
C PRO A 82 -3.24 -12.93 -11.66
N VAL A 83 -3.26 -11.96 -12.57
CA VAL A 83 -2.09 -11.11 -12.84
C VAL A 83 -1.92 -10.13 -11.69
N TYR A 84 -0.71 -10.06 -11.14
CA TYR A 84 -0.34 -9.12 -10.08
C TYR A 84 0.33 -7.88 -10.64
N GLU A 85 -0.08 -6.71 -10.17
CA GLU A 85 0.60 -5.46 -10.44
C GLU A 85 1.24 -4.94 -9.16
N HIS A 86 2.56 -4.80 -9.18
CA HIS A 86 3.38 -4.27 -8.09
C HIS A 86 3.81 -2.85 -8.45
N ILE A 87 3.24 -1.88 -7.76
CA ILE A 87 3.60 -0.48 -7.92
C ILE A 87 4.64 -0.15 -6.85
N HIS A 88 5.83 0.23 -7.30
CA HIS A 88 6.96 0.49 -6.40
C HIS A 88 7.00 1.94 -5.96
N GLY A 89 7.29 2.15 -4.69
CA GLY A 89 7.64 3.45 -4.17
C GLY A 89 8.94 3.98 -4.78
N ALA A 90 9.14 5.29 -4.71
CA ALA A 90 10.35 5.91 -5.20
C ALA A 90 11.52 5.62 -4.25
N ALA A 91 12.65 5.15 -4.79
CA ALA A 91 13.88 4.95 -4.02
C ALA A 91 14.43 6.27 -3.43
N CYS A 92 14.12 7.40 -4.08
CA CYS A 92 14.49 8.73 -3.61
C CYS A 92 13.54 9.30 -2.54
N GLY A 93 12.51 8.56 -2.13
CA GLY A 93 11.45 9.09 -1.29
C GLY A 93 10.64 10.19 -1.99
N ALA A 94 10.07 11.10 -1.24
CA ALA A 94 9.31 12.22 -1.80
C ALA A 94 10.23 13.27 -2.42
N TRP A 95 10.56 13.10 -3.69
CA TRP A 95 11.39 14.02 -4.49
C TRP A 95 12.70 14.43 -3.81
N TRP A 96 13.44 13.46 -3.27
CA TRP A 96 14.72 13.66 -2.60
C TRP A 96 14.64 14.51 -1.32
N SER A 97 13.44 14.81 -0.83
CA SER A 97 13.25 15.70 0.32
C SER A 97 13.25 14.94 1.65
N CYS A 98 12.90 13.67 1.65
CA CYS A 98 12.80 12.85 2.86
C CYS A 98 12.95 11.36 2.56
N ASN A 99 13.08 10.58 3.62
CA ASN A 99 13.16 9.13 3.57
C ASN A 99 11.80 8.42 3.55
N LEU A 100 10.73 9.14 3.21
CA LEU A 100 9.39 8.59 3.03
C LEU A 100 8.93 8.74 1.57
N ASN A 101 8.14 7.80 1.13
CA ASN A 101 7.29 7.95 -0.04
C ASN A 101 6.04 8.76 0.30
N LEU A 102 5.30 9.19 -0.72
CA LEU A 102 4.10 10.03 -0.56
C LEU A 102 3.02 9.36 0.31
N ALA A 103 2.97 8.05 0.33
CA ALA A 103 2.05 7.26 1.12
C ALA A 103 2.61 6.85 2.50
N GLY A 104 3.74 7.42 2.93
CA GLY A 104 4.32 7.19 4.24
C GLY A 104 5.18 5.94 4.38
N SER A 105 5.27 5.08 3.39
CA SER A 105 6.23 3.98 3.42
C SER A 105 7.67 4.53 3.35
N PRO A 106 8.67 3.86 3.95
CA PRO A 106 10.06 4.25 3.76
C PRO A 106 10.44 4.28 2.28
N ASN A 107 11.34 5.17 1.90
CA ASN A 107 11.98 5.10 0.60
C ASN A 107 12.84 3.82 0.53
N GLY A 108 12.92 3.22 -0.65
CA GLY A 108 13.62 1.96 -0.77
C GLY A 108 13.31 1.20 -2.06
N TYR A 109 13.23 -0.09 -1.94
CA TYR A 109 12.98 -1.01 -3.05
C TYR A 109 12.18 -2.23 -2.56
N SER A 110 11.67 -3.01 -3.48
CA SER A 110 11.04 -4.28 -3.15
C SER A 110 12.00 -5.44 -3.43
N VAL A 111 11.91 -6.47 -2.61
CA VAL A 111 12.67 -7.72 -2.76
C VAL A 111 11.67 -8.82 -3.11
N TYR A 112 12.00 -9.57 -4.14
CA TYR A 112 11.18 -10.67 -4.65
C TYR A 112 11.98 -11.96 -4.62
N GLU A 113 11.35 -13.03 -4.16
CA GLU A 113 11.92 -14.38 -4.18
C GLU A 113 11.16 -15.22 -5.19
N VAL A 114 11.89 -15.79 -6.13
CA VAL A 114 11.35 -16.60 -7.22
C VAL A 114 11.91 -18.01 -7.14
N SER A 115 11.06 -19.02 -7.30
CA SER A 115 11.47 -20.41 -7.42
C SER A 115 10.79 -21.08 -8.61
N GLY A 116 11.59 -21.46 -9.59
CA GLY A 116 11.08 -22.00 -10.84
C GLY A 116 10.21 -21.00 -11.59
N LYS A 117 8.94 -21.31 -11.74
CA LYS A 117 7.95 -20.51 -12.47
C LYS A 117 6.97 -19.75 -11.56
N THR A 118 7.31 -19.59 -10.28
CA THR A 118 6.40 -19.03 -9.28
C THR A 118 7.13 -18.01 -8.40
N MET A 119 6.47 -16.88 -8.15
CA MET A 119 6.86 -15.93 -7.13
C MET A 119 6.54 -16.50 -5.76
N LYS A 120 7.53 -16.57 -4.86
CA LYS A 120 7.41 -17.21 -3.54
C LYS A 120 7.25 -16.22 -2.43
N ASN A 121 7.78 -15.02 -2.60
CA ASN A 121 7.73 -13.99 -1.58
C ASN A 121 8.01 -12.62 -2.16
N TRP A 122 7.52 -11.57 -1.51
CA TRP A 122 7.94 -10.20 -1.75
C TRP A 122 7.74 -9.35 -0.50
N LEU A 123 8.60 -8.38 -0.34
CA LEU A 123 8.55 -7.41 0.77
C LEU A 123 9.07 -6.03 0.32
N ALA A 124 8.64 -4.98 1.02
CA ALA A 124 9.24 -3.67 0.88
C ALA A 124 10.50 -3.59 1.77
N LYS A 125 11.59 -3.09 1.21
CA LYS A 125 12.85 -2.88 1.94
C LYS A 125 13.17 -1.39 2.00
N GLY A 126 12.92 -0.80 3.15
CA GLY A 126 13.31 0.59 3.42
C GLY A 126 14.83 0.75 3.46
N THR A 127 15.33 1.85 2.89
CA THR A 127 16.75 2.19 2.95
C THR A 127 17.16 2.45 4.40
N GLY A 128 18.17 1.70 4.86
CA GLY A 128 18.61 1.77 6.26
C GLY A 128 17.73 1.06 7.27
N GLU A 129 16.54 0.59 6.88
CA GLU A 129 15.59 -0.07 7.77
C GLU A 129 15.76 -1.60 7.80
N SER A 130 15.22 -2.25 8.84
CA SER A 130 15.09 -3.70 8.86
C SER A 130 14.07 -4.17 7.81
N PRO A 131 14.28 -5.33 7.17
CA PRO A 131 13.25 -5.96 6.34
C PRO A 131 11.98 -6.33 7.12
N ASP A 132 12.06 -6.42 8.45
CA ASP A 132 10.91 -6.69 9.31
C ASP A 132 10.03 -5.45 9.55
N LEU A 133 10.52 -4.27 9.22
CA LEU A 133 9.75 -3.03 9.31
C LEU A 133 8.84 -2.91 8.08
N GLN A 134 7.62 -3.44 8.19
CA GLN A 134 6.63 -3.45 7.11
C GLN A 134 5.37 -2.66 7.44
N MET A 135 5.26 -2.12 8.66
CA MET A 135 4.10 -1.36 9.08
C MET A 135 4.43 -0.29 10.12
N ARG A 136 3.53 0.68 10.24
CA ARG A 136 3.36 1.56 11.40
C ARG A 136 1.95 1.44 11.91
N VAL A 137 1.79 1.59 13.23
CA VAL A 137 0.47 1.61 13.87
C VAL A 137 0.24 2.98 14.48
N TYR A 138 -0.87 3.58 14.14
CA TYR A 138 -1.27 4.92 14.58
C TYR A 138 -2.45 4.87 15.53
N ASP A 139 -2.54 5.88 16.38
CA ASP A 139 -3.78 6.22 17.08
C ASP A 139 -4.74 6.91 16.10
N GLY A 140 -5.88 6.31 15.84
CA GLY A 140 -6.89 6.84 14.93
C GLY A 140 -7.47 8.18 15.41
N ASN A 141 -7.36 8.51 16.70
CA ASN A 141 -7.73 9.83 17.21
C ASN A 141 -6.83 10.93 16.65
N GLN A 142 -5.55 10.64 16.42
CA GLN A 142 -4.62 11.58 15.78
C GLN A 142 -4.96 11.78 14.28
N ILE A 143 -5.48 10.76 13.66
CA ILE A 143 -5.90 10.79 12.25
C ILE A 143 -7.24 11.52 12.12
N TYR A 144 -8.16 11.27 13.04
CA TYR A 144 -9.53 11.78 12.99
C TYR A 144 -9.69 13.16 13.62
N GLY A 145 -8.78 13.56 14.47
CA GLY A 145 -8.95 14.69 15.40
C GLY A 145 -9.11 16.09 14.77
N GLY A 146 -9.17 16.19 13.46
CA GLY A 146 -9.24 17.49 12.80
C GLY A 146 -8.01 18.35 13.06
N ALA A 147 -8.15 19.66 12.90
CA ALA A 147 -7.02 20.60 13.00
C ALA A 147 -6.35 20.66 14.38
N GLU A 148 -7.10 20.45 15.45
CA GLU A 148 -6.57 20.57 16.84
C GLU A 148 -5.77 19.34 17.29
N GLY A 149 -6.06 18.18 16.75
CA GLY A 149 -5.37 16.94 17.11
C GLY A 149 -4.37 16.42 16.07
N HIS A 150 -4.28 17.09 14.94
CA HIS A 150 -3.45 16.64 13.84
C HIS A 150 -2.03 17.21 13.96
N PRO A 151 -0.98 16.41 13.72
CA PRO A 151 0.40 16.88 13.83
C PRO A 151 0.72 18.09 12.95
N SER A 152 0.02 18.25 11.82
CA SER A 152 0.20 19.37 10.89
C SER A 152 -0.67 20.59 11.15
N GLY A 153 -1.66 20.54 12.04
CA GLY A 153 -2.46 21.68 12.51
C GLY A 153 -3.34 22.43 11.50
N GLU A 154 -3.04 22.39 10.22
CA GLU A 154 -3.69 23.20 9.18
C GLU A 154 -4.13 22.39 7.96
N TYR A 155 -4.37 21.10 8.09
CA TYR A 155 -4.62 20.27 6.92
C TYR A 155 -6.09 20.22 6.51
N GLU A 156 -6.46 20.91 5.45
CA GLU A 156 -7.85 21.01 4.98
C GLU A 156 -8.43 19.71 4.35
N TYR A 157 -7.60 18.73 4.01
CA TYR A 157 -8.03 17.63 3.15
C TYR A 157 -8.25 16.29 3.83
N SER A 158 -7.55 15.99 4.89
CA SER A 158 -7.51 14.63 5.41
C SER A 158 -8.41 14.38 6.60
N TRP A 159 -8.74 15.42 7.32
CA TRP A 159 -9.30 15.27 8.64
C TRP A 159 -10.50 16.17 8.86
N THR A 160 -11.39 16.21 7.90
CA THR A 160 -12.64 16.95 8.07
C THR A 160 -13.59 16.23 9.00
N GLU A 161 -14.38 17.00 9.73
CA GLU A 161 -15.45 16.51 10.58
C GLU A 161 -16.31 15.46 9.84
N GLY A 162 -16.26 14.23 10.32
CA GLY A 162 -16.99 13.09 9.76
C GLY A 162 -16.34 12.36 8.60
N GLY A 163 -15.09 12.65 8.21
CA GLY A 163 -14.51 11.94 7.08
C GLY A 163 -13.01 12.02 6.93
N ILE A 164 -12.50 10.99 6.34
CA ILE A 164 -11.14 10.88 5.87
C ILE A 164 -11.20 11.00 4.37
N GLY A 165 -10.43 11.87 3.81
CA GLY A 165 -10.41 12.12 2.38
C GLY A 165 -10.97 13.46 1.97
N PRO A 166 -11.19 13.70 0.66
CA PRO A 166 -11.75 14.94 0.17
C PRO A 166 -13.12 15.20 0.81
N LYS A 167 -13.40 16.48 1.11
CA LYS A 167 -14.67 16.92 1.72
C LYS A 167 -15.85 16.13 1.14
N GLY A 168 -16.55 15.38 2.00
CA GLY A 168 -17.81 14.72 1.70
C GLY A 168 -17.76 13.28 1.21
N ALA A 169 -16.61 12.66 1.08
CA ALA A 169 -16.52 11.26 0.67
C ALA A 169 -16.49 10.33 1.90
N GLN A 170 -17.65 9.95 2.39
CA GLN A 170 -17.77 8.85 3.35
C GLN A 170 -18.37 7.62 2.64
N ALA A 171 -17.77 6.44 2.85
CA ALA A 171 -18.45 5.21 2.46
C ALA A 171 -19.64 4.97 3.39
N PRO A 172 -20.77 4.47 2.88
CA PRO A 172 -21.90 4.12 3.70
C PRO A 172 -21.47 3.18 4.83
N GLY A 173 -21.80 3.55 6.08
CA GLY A 173 -21.49 2.75 7.25
C GLY A 173 -20.07 2.89 7.83
N PHE A 174 -19.26 3.81 7.31
CA PHE A 174 -17.95 4.12 7.88
C PHE A 174 -18.03 5.33 8.80
N SER A 175 -17.71 5.16 10.08
CA SER A 175 -17.79 6.19 11.11
C SER A 175 -16.48 6.98 11.31
N GLY A 176 -15.48 6.74 10.47
CA GLY A 176 -14.16 7.34 10.63
C GLY A 176 -13.19 6.44 11.41
N LEU A 177 -12.02 6.98 11.75
CA LEU A 177 -10.96 6.25 12.46
C LEU A 177 -10.86 6.60 13.95
N LYS A 178 -11.72 7.48 14.45
CA LYS A 178 -11.73 7.86 15.85
C LYS A 178 -11.88 6.63 16.74
N GLY A 179 -11.02 6.51 17.74
CA GLY A 179 -11.05 5.39 18.67
C GLY A 179 -10.48 4.07 18.10
N CYS A 180 -9.88 4.10 16.92
CA CYS A 180 -9.33 2.91 16.28
C CYS A 180 -7.82 2.82 16.39
N PHE A 181 -7.30 1.59 16.44
CA PHE A 181 -5.96 1.30 15.95
C PHE A 181 -5.98 1.39 14.42
N VAL A 182 -5.00 2.06 13.84
CA VAL A 182 -4.86 2.19 12.39
C VAL A 182 -3.47 1.69 11.99
N ALA A 183 -3.42 0.66 11.18
CA ALA A 183 -2.18 0.09 10.70
C ALA A 183 -1.95 0.51 9.23
N SER A 184 -0.82 1.14 8.95
CA SER A 184 -0.30 1.38 7.61
C SER A 184 0.65 0.24 7.28
N ILE A 185 0.25 -0.65 6.38
CA ILE A 185 1.00 -1.88 6.06
C ILE A 185 1.43 -1.83 4.60
N TRP A 186 2.70 -1.59 4.39
CA TRP A 186 3.24 -1.37 3.06
C TRP A 186 3.20 -2.64 2.23
N ASN A 187 2.87 -2.48 0.95
CA ASN A 187 2.64 -3.59 0.02
C ASN A 187 1.50 -4.54 0.40
N SER A 188 0.61 -4.16 1.32
CA SER A 188 -0.60 -4.96 1.56
C SER A 188 -1.57 -4.84 0.38
N ASP A 189 -2.32 -5.88 0.18
CA ASP A 189 -3.41 -5.98 -0.79
C ASP A 189 -4.66 -6.57 -0.13
N GLU A 190 -5.73 -6.67 -0.87
CA GLU A 190 -7.03 -7.09 -0.35
C GLU A 190 -7.16 -8.59 -0.12
N ASP A 191 -6.37 -9.41 -0.82
CA ASP A 191 -6.56 -10.87 -0.85
C ASP A 191 -5.53 -11.63 -0.01
N ASN A 192 -4.29 -11.13 0.02
CA ASN A 192 -3.17 -11.90 0.53
C ASN A 192 -2.74 -11.50 1.95
N TRP A 193 -3.49 -10.61 2.58
CA TRP A 193 -3.16 -10.12 3.89
C TRP A 193 -4.28 -10.33 4.90
N LYS A 194 -3.88 -10.72 6.09
CA LYS A 194 -4.73 -10.79 7.27
C LYS A 194 -4.10 -9.96 8.37
N VAL A 195 -4.87 -9.05 8.95
CA VAL A 195 -4.39 -8.15 10.00
C VAL A 195 -5.25 -8.33 11.22
N GLU A 196 -4.64 -8.61 12.35
CA GLU A 196 -5.31 -8.99 13.60
C GLU A 196 -4.79 -8.17 14.77
N LEU A 197 -5.68 -7.80 15.68
CA LEU A 197 -5.35 -7.23 16.98
C LEU A 197 -5.36 -8.32 18.05
N PHE A 198 -4.30 -8.35 18.85
CA PHE A 198 -4.19 -9.16 20.05
C PHE A 198 -4.07 -8.27 21.27
N GLN A 199 -4.56 -8.72 22.41
CA GLN A 199 -4.35 -8.12 23.72
C GLN A 199 -4.09 -9.24 24.73
N ASP A 200 -3.04 -9.09 25.53
CA ASP A 200 -2.60 -10.13 26.49
C ASP A 200 -2.46 -11.52 25.82
N GLY A 201 -1.97 -11.54 24.59
CA GLY A 201 -1.78 -12.74 23.78
C GLY A 201 -3.06 -13.36 23.20
N LYS A 202 -4.23 -12.78 23.45
CA LYS A 202 -5.51 -13.26 22.93
C LYS A 202 -5.97 -12.37 21.79
N LYS A 203 -6.49 -12.98 20.72
CA LYS A 203 -7.08 -12.26 19.61
C LYS A 203 -8.30 -11.45 20.08
N VAL A 204 -8.30 -10.16 19.74
CA VAL A 204 -9.42 -9.23 19.95
C VAL A 204 -10.32 -9.20 18.72
N GLY A 205 -9.74 -9.11 17.51
CA GLY A 205 -10.49 -9.06 16.28
C GLY A 205 -9.61 -8.90 15.05
N ASP A 206 -10.28 -8.83 13.88
CA ASP A 206 -9.67 -8.60 12.59
C ASP A 206 -9.81 -7.14 12.18
N PHE A 207 -8.73 -6.57 11.64
CA PHE A 207 -8.76 -5.27 10.99
C PHE A 207 -9.53 -5.35 9.68
N LYS A 208 -10.07 -4.22 9.28
CA LYS A 208 -10.67 -3.99 7.96
C LYS A 208 -9.85 -2.96 7.21
N GLN A 209 -9.81 -3.06 5.90
CA GLN A 209 -9.22 -2.01 5.08
C GLN A 209 -10.02 -0.72 5.19
N VAL A 210 -9.31 0.40 5.21
CA VAL A 210 -9.93 1.72 5.15
C VAL A 210 -10.50 1.91 3.73
N PRO A 211 -11.81 2.22 3.60
CA PRO A 211 -12.47 2.23 2.30
C PRO A 211 -12.24 3.51 1.49
N TYR A 212 -11.27 4.34 1.89
CA TYR A 212 -10.94 5.62 1.24
C TYR A 212 -9.46 5.86 1.14
N GLU A 213 -9.10 6.79 0.26
CA GLU A 213 -7.77 7.40 0.27
C GLU A 213 -7.60 8.26 1.53
N ILE A 214 -6.56 7.98 2.28
CA ILE A 214 -6.14 8.79 3.42
C ILE A 214 -4.69 9.22 3.24
N GLY A 215 -4.35 10.37 3.81
CA GLY A 215 -2.96 10.79 3.90
C GLY A 215 -2.24 10.08 5.04
N ASP A 216 -0.99 9.73 4.83
CA ASP A 216 -0.14 9.19 5.89
C ASP A 216 0.25 10.29 6.88
N VAL A 217 0.12 10.01 8.17
CA VAL A 217 0.36 10.99 9.25
C VAL A 217 1.81 11.49 9.24
N CYS A 218 2.79 10.60 9.02
CA CYS A 218 4.20 10.97 8.96
C CYS A 218 4.51 11.79 7.72
N ALA A 219 3.98 11.39 6.56
CA ALA A 219 4.17 12.13 5.32
C ALA A 219 3.53 13.52 5.36
N ILE A 220 2.32 13.62 5.89
CA ILE A 220 1.63 14.90 6.07
C ILE A 220 2.42 15.79 7.02
N SER A 221 2.81 15.29 8.19
CA SER A 221 3.58 16.08 9.16
C SER A 221 4.86 16.62 8.53
N PHE A 222 5.60 15.80 7.79
CA PHE A 222 6.79 16.22 7.09
C PHE A 222 6.51 17.35 6.07
N PHE A 223 5.50 17.17 5.19
CA PHE A 223 5.20 18.16 4.17
C PHE A 223 4.71 19.49 4.74
N TYR A 224 3.94 19.44 5.80
CA TYR A 224 3.37 20.65 6.42
C TYR A 224 4.34 21.32 7.38
N ASN A 225 4.85 20.57 8.35
CA ASN A 225 5.65 21.15 9.43
C ASN A 225 7.09 21.42 8.97
N ASP A 226 7.70 20.46 8.25
CA ASP A 226 9.10 20.59 7.87
C ASP A 226 9.31 21.36 6.58
N LEU A 227 8.42 21.20 5.60
CA LEU A 227 8.52 21.88 4.30
C LEU A 227 7.61 23.08 4.14
N GLY A 228 6.69 23.33 5.07
CA GLY A 228 5.76 24.46 5.01
C GLY A 228 4.80 24.43 3.83
N ARG A 229 4.54 23.26 3.26
CA ARG A 229 3.66 23.10 2.08
C ARG A 229 2.22 22.97 2.51
N LYS A 230 1.39 23.97 2.21
CA LYS A 230 -0.04 24.03 2.59
C LYS A 230 -0.99 23.22 1.68
N THR A 231 -0.52 22.71 0.57
CA THR A 231 -1.35 21.97 -0.40
C THR A 231 -0.66 20.67 -0.83
N ALA A 232 -0.67 19.68 0.04
CA ALA A 232 -0.07 18.40 -0.29
C ALA A 232 -1.12 17.40 -0.78
N THR A 233 -1.66 17.61 -1.99
CA THR A 233 -2.53 16.63 -2.66
C THR A 233 -1.83 15.29 -2.90
N TRP A 234 -0.53 15.26 -2.83
CA TRP A 234 0.36 14.12 -3.07
C TRP A 234 0.72 13.31 -1.83
N SER A 235 0.37 13.76 -0.64
CA SER A 235 0.53 12.98 0.60
C SER A 235 -0.60 11.98 0.83
N ARG A 236 -1.49 11.80 -0.14
CA ARG A 236 -2.56 10.82 -0.07
C ARG A 236 -2.01 9.42 -0.25
N SER A 237 -2.50 8.53 0.58
CA SER A 237 -2.28 7.11 0.43
C SER A 237 -3.41 6.46 -0.35
N THR A 238 -3.21 5.22 -0.69
CA THR A 238 -4.25 4.39 -1.28
C THR A 238 -4.92 3.52 -0.22
N PRO A 239 -6.18 3.14 -0.39
CA PRO A 239 -6.91 2.35 0.60
C PRO A 239 -6.22 1.05 0.99
N GLN A 240 -5.50 0.41 0.11
CA GLN A 240 -4.85 -0.86 0.37
C GLN A 240 -3.75 -0.81 1.44
N TYR A 241 -3.25 0.36 1.75
CA TYR A 241 -2.23 0.54 2.76
C TYR A 241 -2.76 0.50 4.17
N TYR A 242 -4.00 0.94 4.38
CA TYR A 242 -4.52 1.26 5.69
C TYR A 242 -5.59 0.29 6.12
N TRP A 243 -5.38 -0.18 7.34
CA TRP A 243 -6.27 -1.12 8.02
C TRP A 243 -6.68 -0.54 9.35
N TYR A 244 -7.89 -0.77 9.81
CA TYR A 244 -8.39 -0.25 11.08
C TYR A 244 -9.20 -1.28 11.86
N ILE A 245 -9.16 -1.15 13.17
CA ILE A 245 -10.04 -1.84 14.12
C ILE A 245 -10.34 -0.90 15.29
N GLU A 246 -11.58 -0.93 15.79
CA GLU A 246 -11.93 -0.21 17.00
C GLU A 246 -11.12 -0.74 18.18
N ALA A 247 -10.50 0.17 18.93
CA ALA A 247 -9.74 -0.19 20.13
C ALA A 247 -10.66 -0.60 21.26
N PRO A 248 -10.33 -1.59 22.08
CA PRO A 248 -11.03 -1.87 23.32
C PRO A 248 -11.17 -0.59 24.17
N GLY A 249 -12.41 -0.20 24.44
CA GLY A 249 -12.69 1.06 25.16
C GLY A 249 -12.58 2.34 24.33
N GLY A 250 -12.39 2.24 23.02
CA GLY A 250 -12.40 3.38 22.09
C GLY A 250 -11.18 4.31 22.15
N ASP A 251 -10.07 3.86 22.76
CA ASP A 251 -8.86 4.67 22.89
C ASP A 251 -7.61 3.78 22.82
N PRO A 252 -6.91 3.74 21.66
CA PRO A 252 -5.71 2.93 21.49
C PRO A 252 -4.62 3.20 22.51
N THR A 253 -4.50 4.43 23.01
CA THR A 253 -3.45 4.83 23.95
C THR A 253 -3.63 4.24 25.34
N LYS A 254 -4.83 3.77 25.66
CA LYS A 254 -5.17 3.16 26.96
C LYS A 254 -5.14 1.64 26.94
N VAL A 255 -5.04 1.03 25.78
CA VAL A 255 -4.97 -0.42 25.67
C VAL A 255 -3.57 -0.89 26.06
N GLN A 256 -3.49 -1.78 27.03
CA GLN A 256 -2.22 -2.36 27.48
C GLN A 256 -1.95 -3.70 26.78
N ASN A 257 -0.67 -4.05 26.63
CA ASN A 257 -0.21 -5.35 26.12
C ASN A 257 -0.85 -5.74 24.77
N TRP A 258 -1.03 -4.77 23.88
CA TRP A 258 -1.55 -5.03 22.55
C TRP A 258 -0.43 -5.35 21.56
N GLU A 259 -0.80 -6.11 20.53
CA GLU A 259 0.05 -6.43 19.40
C GLU A 259 -0.80 -6.51 18.13
N VAL A 260 -0.41 -5.80 17.09
CA VAL A 260 -0.93 -5.96 15.73
C VAL A 260 -0.09 -7.00 15.02
N ARG A 261 -0.74 -8.01 14.45
CA ARG A 261 -0.11 -9.01 13.57
C ARG A 261 -0.63 -8.87 12.17
N ALA A 262 0.28 -8.71 11.23
CA ALA A 262 -0.01 -8.70 9.80
C ALA A 262 0.61 -9.92 9.16
N THR A 263 -0.22 -10.78 8.59
CA THR A 263 0.19 -12.05 7.99
C THR A 263 -0.03 -11.97 6.49
N GLN A 264 1.03 -12.22 5.71
CA GLN A 264 0.99 -12.28 4.27
C GLN A 264 0.92 -13.73 3.81
N THR A 265 0.03 -13.99 2.85
CA THR A 265 -0.02 -15.24 2.08
C THR A 265 0.27 -14.95 0.62
N ILE A 266 0.46 -15.98 -0.17
CA ILE A 266 0.52 -15.89 -1.64
C ILE A 266 -0.42 -16.92 -2.23
N PRO A 267 -0.94 -16.70 -3.45
CA PRO A 267 -1.82 -17.67 -4.11
C PRO A 267 -1.17 -19.03 -4.23
N GLY A 268 -1.92 -20.06 -3.84
CA GLY A 268 -1.43 -21.46 -3.86
C GLY A 268 -0.36 -21.77 -2.83
N GLY A 269 0.00 -20.80 -1.97
CA GLY A 269 0.96 -20.94 -0.88
C GLY A 269 0.32 -20.82 0.50
N GLY A 270 1.11 -21.10 1.53
CA GLY A 270 0.76 -20.82 2.91
C GLY A 270 1.15 -19.39 3.32
N VAL A 271 1.20 -19.15 4.62
CA VAL A 271 1.79 -17.95 5.20
C VAL A 271 3.25 -17.87 4.80
N VAL A 272 3.65 -16.73 4.21
CA VAL A 272 5.03 -16.48 3.82
C VAL A 272 5.74 -15.51 4.74
N ASN A 273 5.00 -14.55 5.31
CA ASN A 273 5.53 -13.59 6.27
C ASN A 273 4.53 -13.33 7.40
N GLU A 274 5.04 -13.07 8.59
CA GLU A 274 4.30 -12.51 9.73
C GLU A 274 5.08 -11.33 10.30
N TYR A 275 4.42 -10.18 10.36
CA TYR A 275 4.98 -8.95 10.92
C TYR A 275 4.21 -8.53 12.16
N LYS A 276 4.92 -7.98 13.15
CA LYS A 276 4.34 -7.60 14.44
C LYS A 276 4.67 -6.17 14.79
N CYS A 277 3.72 -5.48 15.40
CA CYS A 277 3.92 -4.15 15.95
C CYS A 277 3.13 -4.02 17.26
N SER A 278 3.79 -3.52 18.30
CA SER A 278 3.22 -3.29 19.63
C SER A 278 3.45 -1.87 20.15
N THR A 279 3.81 -0.95 19.25
CA THR A 279 4.07 0.46 19.56
C THR A 279 3.26 1.37 18.65
N LEU A 280 2.64 2.41 19.23
CA LEU A 280 2.04 3.47 18.43
C LEU A 280 3.13 4.39 17.88
N GLN A 281 2.98 4.76 16.63
CA GLN A 281 3.80 5.82 16.04
C GLN A 281 3.32 7.16 16.62
N THR A 282 4.13 7.77 17.45
CA THR A 282 3.83 9.05 18.11
C THR A 282 4.80 10.17 17.74
N ASP A 283 5.97 9.81 17.19
CA ASP A 283 6.92 10.76 16.64
C ASP A 283 6.71 10.88 15.13
N TYR A 284 6.30 12.02 14.68
CA TYR A 284 6.02 12.35 13.28
C TYR A 284 7.11 13.23 12.66
N SER A 285 8.25 13.38 13.34
CA SER A 285 9.42 14.15 12.91
C SER A 285 10.55 13.24 12.41
N GLY A 286 11.64 13.85 11.95
CA GLY A 286 12.86 13.10 11.65
C GLY A 286 12.88 12.38 10.30
N PHE A 287 11.94 12.67 9.40
CA PHE A 287 11.88 12.05 8.06
C PHE A 287 12.65 12.82 6.98
N ARG A 288 13.28 13.92 7.33
CA ARG A 288 14.13 14.67 6.41
C ARG A 288 15.39 13.87 6.08
N ASN A 289 15.79 13.85 4.80
CA ASN A 289 17.10 13.32 4.45
C ASN A 289 18.15 14.16 5.17
N VAL A 290 19.01 13.50 5.90
CA VAL A 290 20.20 14.15 6.49
C VAL A 290 21.16 14.40 5.33
N GLU A 291 21.50 15.65 5.10
CA GLU A 291 22.57 16.05 4.17
C GLU A 291 23.94 15.51 4.63
#